data_dcf2e0977e18f0b1ad27c3e2d7d88974
#
_entry.id   dcf2e0977e18f0b1ad27c3e2d7d88974
#
_cell.length_a   1.000
_cell.length_b   1.000
_cell.length_c   1.000
_cell.angle_alpha   90.00
_cell.angle_beta   90.00
_cell.angle_gamma   90.00
#
_symmetry.space_group_name_H-M   'P 1'
#
loop_
_entity.id
_entity.type
_entity.pdbx_description
1 polymer ?
#
loop_
_entity_poly.entity_id
_entity_poly.type
_entity_poly.pdbx_seq_one_letter_code
_entity_poly.pdbx_strand_id
1 'polypeptide(L)'
;MKIFSGSLILIGVILAIGGCQKMKRPPLGEYPQDYTTTPTTPLRFYVPFDSSKPEHSQINKRFRDSISDYPSFFPASNVKVIQGVRATAEFGGSVVYNNANDWGQSTSFTVAFWEKNTVPVGEPQWLFTLPSKDGWTNSNFTAYVEHQAAGSTSTDAVIKLIWGVDADQWLEFVGPNKMPGNLLNNQWHHLAFVYDQTTSKITYYVDGAALTGLPSNLTDITKNGGPMGPAQFKTPTGFVIGGWSKHGGFGGAQDSWIQPWKGGMDQFRLYNKALSATEVAALYNSKL
;
A
#
# COMPACT_ATOMS: atom_id res chain seq x y z
N MET A 1 21.65 76.29 6.86
CA MET A 1 21.83 74.89 7.25
C MET A 1 20.45 74.18 7.20
N LYS A 2 19.86 73.97 6.01
CA LYS A 2 18.54 73.30 5.85
C LYS A 2 18.38 72.60 4.45
N ILE A 3 19.43 71.96 3.91
CA ILE A 3 19.33 71.33 2.57
C ILE A 3 19.63 69.81 2.62
N PHE A 4 19.97 69.24 3.77
CA PHE A 4 20.33 67.80 3.84
C PHE A 4 19.20 66.84 4.23
N SER A 5 18.01 67.35 4.55
CA SER A 5 16.94 66.46 5.04
C SER A 5 16.03 65.90 3.93
N GLY A 6 16.02 66.49 2.72
CA GLY A 6 15.12 66.07 1.64
C GLY A 6 15.66 64.89 0.82
N SER A 7 16.97 64.78 0.69
CA SER A 7 17.61 63.72 -0.15
C SER A 7 17.60 62.32 0.47
N LEU A 8 17.61 62.24 1.80
CA LEU A 8 17.56 60.94 2.50
C LEU A 8 16.16 60.31 2.43
N ILE A 9 15.11 61.12 2.42
CA ILE A 9 13.73 60.61 2.34
C ILE A 9 13.44 60.08 0.91
N LEU A 10 13.98 60.70 -0.10
CA LEU A 10 13.79 60.26 -1.49
C LEU A 10 14.47 58.93 -1.78
N ILE A 11 15.69 58.69 -1.24
CA ILE A 11 16.41 57.43 -1.37
C ILE A 11 15.69 56.30 -0.62
N GLY A 12 15.11 56.57 0.57
CA GLY A 12 14.35 55.57 1.33
C GLY A 12 13.08 55.13 0.61
N VAL A 13 12.38 56.01 -0.10
CA VAL A 13 11.17 55.69 -0.84
C VAL A 13 11.48 54.87 -2.10
N ILE A 14 12.58 55.12 -2.78
CA ILE A 14 13.01 54.38 -3.97
C ILE A 14 13.39 52.93 -3.60
N LEU A 15 13.99 52.69 -2.41
CA LEU A 15 14.33 51.37 -1.94
C LEU A 15 13.07 50.56 -1.50
N ALA A 16 12.00 51.20 -1.09
CA ALA A 16 10.76 50.52 -0.71
C ALA A 16 9.91 50.07 -1.90
N ILE A 17 10.10 50.64 -3.09
CA ILE A 17 9.34 50.28 -4.31
C ILE A 17 10.02 49.11 -5.07
N GLY A 18 11.30 48.84 -4.81
CA GLY A 18 12.07 47.73 -5.45
C GLY A 18 11.77 46.34 -4.93
N GLY A 19 10.97 46.20 -3.87
CA GLY A 19 10.77 44.93 -3.15
C GLY A 19 9.69 43.99 -3.71
N CYS A 20 8.92 44.40 -4.69
CA CYS A 20 7.92 43.54 -5.33
C CYS A 20 8.29 43.27 -6.79
N GLN A 21 9.45 42.70 -7.03
CA GLN A 21 9.65 41.97 -8.28
C GLN A 21 8.73 40.76 -8.23
N LYS A 22 7.62 40.78 -8.99
CA LYS A 22 6.93 39.55 -9.39
C LYS A 22 8.00 38.68 -10.03
N MET A 23 8.51 37.69 -9.29
CA MET A 23 9.28 36.64 -9.92
C MET A 23 8.41 36.10 -11.06
N LYS A 24 8.82 36.29 -12.31
CA LYS A 24 8.29 35.53 -13.42
C LYS A 24 8.69 34.08 -13.14
N ARG A 25 7.80 33.36 -12.45
CA ARG A 25 7.93 31.90 -12.38
C ARG A 25 7.99 31.44 -13.83
N PRO A 26 8.97 30.64 -14.22
CA PRO A 26 8.90 29.97 -15.51
C PRO A 26 7.50 29.34 -15.59
N PRO A 27 6.81 29.40 -16.76
CA PRO A 27 5.57 28.69 -16.93
C PRO A 27 5.86 27.25 -16.47
N LEU A 28 5.16 26.79 -15.45
CA LEU A 28 5.12 25.38 -15.11
C LEU A 28 4.71 24.72 -16.43
N GLY A 29 5.65 24.00 -17.07
CA GLY A 29 5.33 23.21 -18.25
C GLY A 29 4.07 22.43 -17.96
N GLU A 30 3.33 22.06 -18.95
CA GLU A 30 2.04 21.39 -18.81
C GLU A 30 2.14 20.34 -17.70
N TYR A 31 1.54 20.66 -16.56
CA TYR A 31 1.39 19.71 -15.46
C TYR A 31 0.57 18.57 -16.05
N PRO A 32 1.01 17.32 -15.98
CA PRO A 32 0.19 16.21 -16.40
C PRO A 32 -1.17 16.39 -15.72
N GLN A 33 -2.24 16.48 -16.50
CA GLN A 33 -3.57 16.61 -15.94
C GLN A 33 -3.79 15.39 -15.05
N ASP A 34 -4.29 15.62 -13.84
CA ASP A 34 -4.74 14.52 -12.99
C ASP A 34 -5.65 13.63 -13.85
N TYR A 35 -5.31 12.35 -13.93
CA TYR A 35 -6.14 11.41 -14.66
C TYR A 35 -7.48 11.28 -13.93
N THR A 36 -8.47 12.05 -14.35
CA THR A 36 -9.84 12.03 -13.84
C THR A 36 -10.67 10.90 -14.43
N THR A 37 -10.12 10.16 -15.40
CA THR A 37 -10.80 9.04 -16.04
C THR A 37 -10.64 7.78 -15.21
N THR A 38 -11.76 7.25 -14.72
CA THR A 38 -11.79 5.94 -14.08
C THR A 38 -11.22 4.87 -15.03
N PRO A 39 -10.26 4.04 -14.59
CA PRO A 39 -9.72 2.99 -15.43
C PRO A 39 -10.83 2.07 -15.96
N THR A 40 -10.79 1.72 -17.24
CA THR A 40 -11.80 0.86 -17.88
C THR A 40 -11.63 -0.63 -17.55
N THR A 41 -10.46 -1.02 -17.02
CA THR A 41 -10.16 -2.39 -16.61
C THR A 41 -10.43 -2.61 -15.12
N PRO A 42 -10.57 -3.85 -14.65
CA PRO A 42 -10.70 -4.13 -13.22
C PRO A 42 -9.47 -3.78 -12.38
N LEU A 43 -8.29 -3.63 -13.00
CA LEU A 43 -7.07 -3.22 -12.30
C LEU A 43 -7.15 -1.74 -11.93
N ARG A 44 -7.15 -1.44 -10.64
CA ARG A 44 -7.36 -0.08 -10.10
C ARG A 44 -6.10 0.57 -9.57
N PHE A 45 -5.11 -0.26 -9.21
CA PHE A 45 -3.84 0.22 -8.66
C PHE A 45 -2.76 -0.80 -8.99
N TYR A 46 -1.60 -0.34 -9.45
CA TYR A 46 -0.49 -1.22 -9.79
C TYR A 46 0.86 -0.54 -9.60
N VAL A 47 1.64 -1.09 -8.70
CA VAL A 47 3.04 -0.69 -8.49
C VAL A 47 3.94 -1.84 -8.90
N PRO A 48 4.63 -1.73 -10.05
CA PRO A 48 5.49 -2.80 -10.56
C PRO A 48 6.80 -2.93 -9.81
N PHE A 49 7.27 -1.88 -9.11
CA PHE A 49 8.60 -1.74 -8.53
C PHE A 49 9.76 -1.87 -9.53
N ASP A 50 9.44 -1.96 -10.81
CA ASP A 50 10.38 -2.08 -11.91
C ASP A 50 10.98 -0.72 -12.27
N SER A 51 12.28 -0.58 -12.26
CA SER A 51 12.95 0.45 -13.01
C SER A 51 14.46 0.17 -13.13
N SER A 52 14.93 0.24 -14.35
CA SER A 52 16.31 -0.05 -14.71
C SER A 52 17.27 1.16 -14.64
N LYS A 53 16.81 2.35 -14.25
CA LYS A 53 17.64 3.57 -14.35
C LYS A 53 17.79 4.34 -13.03
N PRO A 54 19.00 4.82 -12.68
CA PRO A 54 19.34 5.36 -11.36
C PRO A 54 19.23 6.90 -11.22
N GLU A 55 18.22 7.55 -11.79
CA GLU A 55 18.06 9.00 -11.65
C GLU A 55 17.10 9.38 -10.53
N HIS A 56 17.35 10.47 -9.80
CA HIS A 56 16.50 10.98 -8.71
C HIS A 56 15.03 11.13 -9.10
N SER A 57 14.76 11.55 -10.32
CA SER A 57 13.39 11.60 -10.87
C SER A 57 12.75 10.22 -11.08
N GLN A 58 13.52 9.15 -11.07
CA GLN A 58 13.06 7.78 -11.33
C GLN A 58 12.78 6.98 -10.06
N ILE A 59 13.24 7.42 -8.89
CA ILE A 59 12.80 6.83 -7.62
C ILE A 59 11.28 6.97 -7.53
N ASN A 60 10.74 8.12 -7.92
CA ASN A 60 9.30 8.35 -7.97
C ASN A 60 8.59 7.46 -8.99
N LYS A 61 9.21 7.14 -10.13
CA LYS A 61 8.63 6.26 -11.15
C LYS A 61 8.58 4.79 -10.70
N ARG A 62 9.53 4.32 -9.91
CA ARG A 62 9.57 2.93 -9.39
C ARG A 62 8.43 2.62 -8.45
N PHE A 63 8.05 3.62 -7.66
CA PHE A 63 6.95 3.50 -6.69
C PHE A 63 5.65 4.11 -7.21
N ARG A 64 5.60 4.43 -8.50
CA ARG A 64 4.45 5.05 -9.12
C ARG A 64 3.36 4.02 -9.34
N ASP A 65 2.14 4.37 -8.98
CA ASP A 65 0.97 3.65 -9.45
C ASP A 65 0.84 3.84 -10.96
N SER A 66 0.99 2.75 -11.71
CA SER A 66 0.96 2.76 -13.18
C SER A 66 -0.43 2.97 -13.76
N ILE A 67 -1.49 2.93 -12.94
CA ILE A 67 -2.87 3.12 -13.39
C ILE A 67 -3.24 4.59 -13.41
N SER A 68 -2.96 5.32 -12.32
CA SER A 68 -3.28 6.73 -12.19
C SER A 68 -2.08 7.65 -12.44
N ASP A 69 -0.90 7.06 -12.62
CA ASP A 69 0.35 7.80 -12.73
C ASP A 69 0.70 8.63 -11.46
N TYR A 70 0.06 8.29 -10.34
CA TYR A 70 0.30 8.96 -9.06
C TYR A 70 1.64 8.55 -8.46
N PRO A 71 2.49 9.51 -8.11
CA PRO A 71 3.72 9.23 -7.40
C PRO A 71 3.40 8.79 -5.97
N SER A 72 4.24 7.93 -5.41
CA SER A 72 4.24 7.69 -3.97
C SER A 72 4.59 8.98 -3.22
N PHE A 73 4.00 9.16 -2.06
CA PHE A 73 4.44 10.19 -1.12
C PHE A 73 5.70 9.70 -0.40
N PHE A 74 6.82 10.40 -0.55
CA PHE A 74 7.97 10.12 0.29
C PHE A 74 7.78 10.69 1.70
N PRO A 75 8.19 9.96 2.74
CA PRO A 75 9.51 9.37 2.82
C PRO A 75 9.50 7.85 2.92
N ALA A 76 9.77 7.16 1.83
CA ALA A 76 10.23 5.79 1.89
C ALA A 76 11.72 5.79 2.27
N SER A 77 12.05 6.28 3.44
CA SER A 77 13.45 6.53 3.84
C SER A 77 14.29 5.26 3.89
N ASN A 78 13.69 4.08 3.87
CA ASN A 78 14.36 2.80 4.01
C ASN A 78 13.91 1.75 2.98
N VAL A 79 13.37 2.16 1.84
CA VAL A 79 13.06 1.25 0.75
C VAL A 79 14.15 1.33 -0.30
N LYS A 80 14.81 0.22 -0.57
CA LYS A 80 15.84 0.10 -1.61
C LYS A 80 15.29 -0.70 -2.77
N VAL A 81 15.65 -0.30 -3.98
CA VAL A 81 15.41 -1.14 -5.16
C VAL A 81 16.65 -1.97 -5.41
N ILE A 82 16.49 -3.29 -5.40
CA ILE A 82 17.55 -4.21 -5.75
C ILE A 82 17.58 -4.34 -7.27
N GLN A 83 18.72 -4.05 -7.88
CA GLN A 83 18.94 -4.30 -9.29
C GLN A 83 19.23 -5.78 -9.51
N GLY A 84 18.48 -6.42 -10.38
CA GLY A 84 18.62 -7.81 -10.78
C GLY A 84 17.83 -8.07 -12.06
N VAL A 85 17.65 -9.32 -12.42
CA VAL A 85 16.81 -9.74 -13.56
C VAL A 85 15.38 -9.22 -13.42
N ARG A 86 15.02 -8.80 -12.20
CA ARG A 86 13.82 -8.03 -11.85
C ARG A 86 14.23 -6.96 -10.85
N ALA A 87 13.91 -5.71 -11.15
CA ALA A 87 13.99 -4.67 -10.16
C ALA A 87 12.85 -4.90 -9.16
N THR A 88 13.20 -5.25 -7.95
CA THR A 88 12.25 -5.48 -6.85
C THR A 88 12.51 -4.46 -5.75
N ALA A 89 11.52 -4.17 -4.94
CA ALA A 89 11.71 -3.34 -3.77
C ALA A 89 12.10 -4.20 -2.57
N GLU A 90 13.21 -3.86 -1.93
CA GLU A 90 13.59 -4.39 -0.63
C GLU A 90 13.19 -3.36 0.43
N PHE A 91 12.31 -3.79 1.31
CA PHE A 91 11.71 -2.92 2.31
C PHE A 91 12.48 -2.98 3.63
N GLY A 92 12.74 -1.84 4.20
CA GLY A 92 13.07 -1.61 5.61
C GLY A 92 12.25 -0.44 6.12
N GLY A 93 11.17 -0.13 5.39
CA GLY A 93 10.25 0.97 5.61
C GLY A 93 8.93 0.73 4.89
N SER A 94 8.27 1.78 4.44
CA SER A 94 6.98 1.70 3.75
C SER A 94 6.90 2.67 2.59
N VAL A 95 6.03 2.38 1.62
CA VAL A 95 5.68 3.27 0.52
C VAL A 95 4.26 3.75 0.70
N VAL A 96 4.04 5.05 0.58
CA VAL A 96 2.80 5.72 0.92
C VAL A 96 2.18 6.38 -0.29
N TYR A 97 0.87 6.22 -0.46
CA TYR A 97 0.07 6.82 -1.51
C TYR A 97 -1.10 7.59 -0.90
N ASN A 98 -1.43 8.75 -1.47
CA ASN A 98 -2.55 9.57 -1.02
C ASN A 98 -3.91 8.92 -1.24
N ASN A 99 -3.99 7.97 -2.18
CA ASN A 99 -5.19 7.19 -2.45
C ASN A 99 -4.81 5.86 -3.13
N ALA A 100 -5.78 4.96 -3.24
CA ALA A 100 -5.69 3.75 -4.04
C ALA A 100 -6.68 3.82 -5.22
N ASN A 101 -6.85 5.00 -5.81
CA ASN A 101 -7.87 5.32 -6.80
C ASN A 101 -9.28 5.01 -6.28
N ASP A 102 -10.15 4.48 -7.12
CA ASP A 102 -11.49 4.06 -6.73
C ASP A 102 -11.57 2.65 -6.12
N TRP A 103 -10.44 2.01 -5.84
CA TRP A 103 -10.43 0.67 -5.25
C TRP A 103 -11.18 0.60 -3.92
N GLY A 104 -11.12 1.64 -3.11
CA GLY A 104 -11.88 1.75 -1.86
C GLY A 104 -13.41 1.78 -2.03
N GLN A 105 -13.91 1.84 -3.27
CA GLN A 105 -15.34 1.75 -3.63
C GLN A 105 -15.71 0.36 -4.18
N SER A 106 -14.77 -0.58 -4.19
CA SER A 106 -14.97 -1.92 -4.73
C SER A 106 -15.99 -2.69 -3.92
N THR A 107 -16.86 -3.40 -4.61
CA THR A 107 -17.85 -4.30 -3.99
C THR A 107 -17.39 -5.75 -3.91
N SER A 108 -16.54 -6.16 -4.85
CA SER A 108 -15.65 -7.32 -4.77
C SER A 108 -14.25 -6.84 -5.06
N PHE A 109 -13.23 -7.52 -4.57
CA PHE A 109 -11.87 -7.07 -4.79
C PHE A 109 -10.85 -8.20 -4.81
N THR A 110 -9.67 -7.89 -5.33
CA THR A 110 -8.47 -8.72 -5.19
C THR A 110 -7.29 -7.83 -4.84
N VAL A 111 -6.52 -8.27 -3.84
CA VAL A 111 -5.17 -7.77 -3.55
C VAL A 111 -4.19 -8.85 -3.95
N ALA A 112 -3.21 -8.56 -4.82
CA ALA A 112 -2.23 -9.53 -5.27
C ALA A 112 -0.84 -8.90 -5.34
N PHE A 113 0.16 -9.62 -4.87
CA PHE A 113 1.55 -9.16 -4.86
C PHE A 113 2.52 -10.32 -4.72
N TRP A 114 3.77 -10.06 -5.07
CA TRP A 114 4.88 -10.93 -4.74
C TRP A 114 5.54 -10.45 -3.44
N GLU A 115 5.93 -11.40 -2.61
CA GLU A 115 6.66 -11.14 -1.39
C GLU A 115 7.86 -12.08 -1.27
N LYS A 116 8.86 -11.65 -0.51
CA LYS A 116 10.02 -12.45 -0.15
C LYS A 116 10.49 -12.01 1.23
N ASN A 117 10.50 -12.92 2.19
CA ASN A 117 10.99 -12.63 3.52
C ASN A 117 11.54 -13.89 4.23
N THR A 118 12.18 -13.65 5.35
CA THR A 118 12.46 -14.66 6.38
C THR A 118 11.47 -14.50 7.51
N VAL A 119 11.41 -15.48 8.41
CA VAL A 119 10.59 -15.39 9.62
C VAL A 119 10.94 -14.11 10.39
N PRO A 120 9.99 -13.20 10.63
CA PRO A 120 10.25 -12.02 11.43
C PRO A 120 10.76 -12.39 12.84
N VAL A 121 11.75 -11.67 13.32
CA VAL A 121 12.31 -11.83 14.66
C VAL A 121 11.91 -10.63 15.51
N GLY A 122 11.40 -10.88 16.70
CA GLY A 122 11.01 -9.86 17.68
C GLY A 122 9.60 -9.35 17.49
N GLU A 123 9.29 -8.76 16.35
CA GLU A 123 8.04 -8.03 16.14
C GLU A 123 7.36 -8.38 14.80
N PRO A 124 6.02 -8.25 14.71
CA PRO A 124 5.28 -8.46 13.48
C PRO A 124 5.62 -7.40 12.44
N GLN A 125 5.45 -7.74 11.16
CA GLN A 125 5.75 -6.87 10.01
C GLN A 125 4.53 -6.70 9.12
N TRP A 126 4.21 -5.45 8.77
CA TRP A 126 3.04 -5.10 7.98
C TRP A 126 3.27 -5.23 6.48
N LEU A 127 2.40 -5.97 5.80
CA LEU A 127 2.40 -6.14 4.35
C LEU A 127 1.79 -4.92 3.64
N PHE A 128 0.60 -4.51 4.07
CA PHE A 128 -0.09 -3.35 3.53
C PHE A 128 -1.20 -2.86 4.46
N THR A 129 -1.65 -1.63 4.21
CA THR A 129 -2.80 -1.04 4.91
C THR A 129 -3.57 -0.10 3.99
N LEU A 130 -4.90 -0.19 4.04
CA LEU A 130 -5.84 0.82 3.59
C LEU A 130 -6.24 1.66 4.82
N PRO A 131 -5.66 2.86 5.03
CA PRO A 131 -5.96 3.67 6.20
C PRO A 131 -7.39 4.20 6.20
N SER A 132 -7.95 4.33 7.41
CA SER A 132 -9.21 5.02 7.66
C SER A 132 -9.23 5.50 9.11
N LYS A 133 -9.91 6.59 9.38
CA LYS A 133 -10.11 7.08 10.75
C LYS A 133 -11.10 6.23 11.55
N ASP A 134 -11.87 5.39 10.87
CA ASP A 134 -13.02 4.68 11.42
C ASP A 134 -12.77 3.17 11.64
N GLY A 135 -11.54 2.70 11.56
CA GLY A 135 -11.18 1.30 11.77
C GLY A 135 -10.21 1.12 12.93
N TRP A 136 -9.93 -0.14 13.27
CA TRP A 136 -8.93 -0.49 14.26
C TRP A 136 -7.63 0.25 13.97
N THR A 137 -7.24 1.08 14.92
CA THR A 137 -6.00 1.86 14.85
C THR A 137 -5.81 2.59 13.52
N ASN A 138 -6.88 3.22 13.05
CA ASN A 138 -6.94 3.96 11.78
C ASN A 138 -6.69 3.10 10.53
N SER A 139 -7.12 1.83 10.56
CA SER A 139 -7.04 0.93 9.42
C SER A 139 -8.42 0.44 9.01
N ASN A 140 -8.67 0.42 7.72
CA ASN A 140 -9.89 -0.14 7.14
C ASN A 140 -9.69 -1.60 6.73
N PHE A 141 -8.58 -1.87 6.06
CA PHE A 141 -8.17 -3.20 5.67
C PHE A 141 -6.64 -3.27 5.76
N THR A 142 -6.12 -4.22 6.54
CA THR A 142 -4.68 -4.34 6.76
C THR A 142 -4.27 -5.80 6.88
N ALA A 143 -3.04 -6.10 6.48
CA ALA A 143 -2.45 -7.42 6.62
C ALA A 143 -1.04 -7.33 7.19
N TYR A 144 -0.69 -8.28 8.06
CA TYR A 144 0.65 -8.38 8.61
C TYR A 144 1.03 -9.83 8.92
N VAL A 145 2.33 -10.05 9.03
CA VAL A 145 2.94 -11.33 9.37
C VAL A 145 3.48 -11.25 10.78
N GLU A 146 3.09 -12.20 11.61
CA GLU A 146 3.58 -12.34 12.97
C GLU A 146 5.00 -12.90 13.00
N HIS A 147 5.68 -12.67 14.10
CA HIS A 147 7.05 -13.07 14.33
C HIS A 147 7.16 -14.53 14.86
N GLN A 148 8.39 -15.00 14.97
CA GLN A 148 8.70 -16.37 15.38
C GLN A 148 8.07 -16.77 16.73
N ALA A 149 8.15 -15.90 17.76
CA ALA A 149 7.59 -16.18 19.07
C ALA A 149 6.05 -16.25 19.06
N ALA A 150 5.39 -15.65 18.09
CA ALA A 150 3.94 -15.78 17.85
C ALA A 150 3.59 -17.00 16.99
N GLY A 151 4.59 -17.80 16.60
CA GLY A 151 4.41 -19.10 15.97
C GLY A 151 4.68 -19.16 14.48
N SER A 152 5.11 -18.08 13.81
CA SER A 152 5.55 -18.15 12.42
C SER A 152 6.80 -19.02 12.28
N THR A 153 6.82 -19.82 11.21
CA THR A 153 7.97 -20.63 10.78
C THR A 153 8.26 -20.37 9.31
N SER A 154 9.36 -20.91 8.81
CA SER A 154 9.68 -20.80 7.37
C SER A 154 8.68 -21.52 6.47
N THR A 155 7.98 -22.54 6.97
CA THR A 155 6.98 -23.32 6.24
C THR A 155 5.57 -22.80 6.39
N ASP A 156 5.23 -22.29 7.59
CA ASP A 156 3.86 -21.93 7.96
C ASP A 156 3.86 -20.55 8.63
N ALA A 157 3.28 -19.58 7.97
CA ALA A 157 3.24 -18.20 8.43
C ALA A 157 1.97 -17.93 9.28
N VAL A 158 2.14 -17.25 10.40
CA VAL A 158 1.02 -16.61 11.11
C VAL A 158 0.75 -15.28 10.43
N ILE A 159 -0.32 -15.22 9.64
CA ILE A 159 -0.77 -14.01 8.96
C ILE A 159 -2.10 -13.59 9.54
N LYS A 160 -2.26 -12.28 9.76
CA LYS A 160 -3.52 -11.70 10.20
C LYS A 160 -3.98 -10.64 9.21
N LEU A 161 -5.22 -10.78 8.77
CA LEU A 161 -5.94 -9.76 8.04
C LEU A 161 -7.00 -9.18 8.96
N ILE A 162 -7.09 -7.86 8.99
CA ILE A 162 -8.11 -7.15 9.78
C ILE A 162 -8.90 -6.28 8.82
N TRP A 163 -10.20 -6.45 8.84
CA TRP A 163 -11.12 -5.68 8.01
C TRP A 163 -12.16 -4.98 8.87
N GLY A 164 -12.10 -3.66 8.94
CA GLY A 164 -13.06 -2.83 9.64
C GLY A 164 -14.36 -2.67 8.83
N VAL A 165 -15.30 -3.57 9.04
CA VAL A 165 -16.65 -3.52 8.45
C VAL A 165 -17.58 -2.72 9.36
N ASP A 166 -18.40 -3.34 10.21
CA ASP A 166 -19.14 -2.70 11.30
C ASP A 166 -18.35 -2.78 12.60
N ALA A 167 -17.93 -4.00 12.94
CA ALA A 167 -16.86 -4.30 13.88
C ALA A 167 -15.65 -4.85 13.10
N ASP A 168 -14.48 -4.78 13.69
CA ASP A 168 -13.29 -5.32 13.05
C ASP A 168 -13.38 -6.84 12.95
N GLN A 169 -13.26 -7.35 11.73
CA GLN A 169 -13.14 -8.79 11.49
C GLN A 169 -11.69 -9.19 11.45
N TRP A 170 -11.35 -10.12 12.31
CA TRP A 170 -10.00 -10.67 12.44
C TRP A 170 -9.95 -12.03 11.75
N LEU A 171 -9.26 -12.09 10.64
CA LEU A 171 -9.00 -13.32 9.87
C LEU A 171 -7.60 -13.78 10.20
N GLU A 172 -7.48 -14.65 11.18
CA GLU A 172 -6.20 -14.99 11.80
C GLU A 172 -5.76 -16.41 11.44
N PHE A 173 -4.72 -16.50 10.64
CA PHE A 173 -4.03 -17.74 10.32
C PHE A 173 -3.13 -18.15 11.49
N VAL A 174 -3.72 -18.78 12.52
CA VAL A 174 -3.04 -19.15 13.76
C VAL A 174 -3.23 -20.63 14.11
N GLY A 175 -2.41 -21.16 15.00
CA GLY A 175 -2.52 -22.53 15.49
C GLY A 175 -2.42 -23.57 14.37
N PRO A 176 -3.41 -24.45 14.21
CA PRO A 176 -3.41 -25.46 13.13
C PRO A 176 -3.71 -24.87 11.75
N ASN A 177 -4.21 -23.64 11.68
CA ASN A 177 -4.63 -22.97 10.46
C ASN A 177 -3.61 -21.92 9.98
N LYS A 178 -2.34 -22.05 10.33
CA LYS A 178 -1.29 -21.17 9.79
C LYS A 178 -1.28 -21.23 8.27
N MET A 179 -0.94 -20.12 7.64
CA MET A 179 -0.86 -20.07 6.18
C MET A 179 0.33 -20.89 5.69
N PRO A 180 0.09 -21.97 4.93
CA PRO A 180 1.16 -22.82 4.40
C PRO A 180 1.82 -22.17 3.18
N GLY A 181 2.83 -22.83 2.61
CA GLY A 181 3.43 -22.46 1.32
C GLY A 181 4.84 -21.91 1.43
N ASN A 182 5.52 -22.17 2.56
CA ASN A 182 6.93 -21.79 2.78
C ASN A 182 7.18 -20.26 2.64
N LEU A 183 6.20 -19.42 2.89
CA LEU A 183 6.22 -17.98 2.62
C LEU A 183 7.42 -17.24 3.22
N LEU A 184 7.97 -17.76 4.32
CA LEU A 184 9.05 -17.11 5.06
C LEU A 184 10.41 -17.83 4.89
N ASN A 185 10.63 -18.47 3.76
CA ASN A 185 11.84 -19.23 3.43
C ASN A 185 12.89 -18.42 2.65
N ASN A 186 12.72 -17.11 2.53
CA ASN A 186 13.57 -16.21 1.74
C ASN A 186 13.52 -16.47 0.22
N GLN A 187 12.43 -17.02 -0.28
CA GLN A 187 12.15 -17.13 -1.71
C GLN A 187 10.96 -16.25 -2.09
N TRP A 188 10.78 -16.01 -3.39
CA TRP A 188 9.65 -15.25 -3.90
C TRP A 188 8.40 -16.10 -3.91
N HIS A 189 7.34 -15.61 -3.26
CA HIS A 189 6.00 -16.20 -3.24
C HIS A 189 4.96 -15.19 -3.70
N HIS A 190 3.97 -15.66 -4.43
CA HIS A 190 2.84 -14.84 -4.87
C HIS A 190 1.67 -15.06 -3.92
N LEU A 191 1.18 -13.97 -3.34
CA LEU A 191 -0.02 -13.97 -2.53
C LEU A 191 -1.17 -13.28 -3.25
N ALA A 192 -2.39 -13.82 -3.14
CA ALA A 192 -3.59 -13.09 -3.51
C ALA A 192 -4.72 -13.33 -2.50
N PHE A 193 -5.42 -12.26 -2.17
CA PHE A 193 -6.59 -12.24 -1.29
C PHE A 193 -7.78 -11.76 -2.11
N VAL A 194 -8.76 -12.64 -2.33
CA VAL A 194 -9.88 -12.43 -3.24
C VAL A 194 -11.18 -12.44 -2.47
N TYR A 195 -11.87 -11.30 -2.39
CA TYR A 195 -13.20 -11.21 -1.82
C TYR A 195 -14.27 -11.20 -2.90
N ASP A 196 -15.26 -12.07 -2.78
CA ASP A 196 -16.42 -12.14 -3.66
C ASP A 196 -17.71 -11.78 -2.90
N GLN A 197 -18.34 -10.67 -3.29
CA GLN A 197 -19.59 -10.19 -2.72
C GLN A 197 -20.76 -11.17 -2.87
N THR A 198 -20.74 -12.02 -3.91
CA THR A 198 -21.87 -12.95 -4.19
C THR A 198 -21.91 -14.09 -3.21
N THR A 199 -20.76 -14.47 -2.66
CA THR A 199 -20.62 -15.51 -1.65
C THR A 199 -20.31 -14.95 -0.26
N SER A 200 -19.96 -13.67 -0.17
CA SER A 200 -19.41 -13.02 1.05
C SER A 200 -18.21 -13.74 1.62
N LYS A 201 -17.38 -14.33 0.76
CA LYS A 201 -16.20 -15.08 1.17
C LYS A 201 -14.92 -14.46 0.63
N ILE A 202 -13.87 -14.60 1.44
CA ILE A 202 -12.50 -14.33 1.00
C ILE A 202 -11.79 -15.65 0.69
N THR A 203 -11.14 -15.72 -0.45
CA THR A 203 -10.30 -16.84 -0.87
C THR A 203 -8.85 -16.39 -0.89
N TYR A 204 -7.97 -17.23 -0.38
CA TYR A 204 -6.53 -16.97 -0.31
C TYR A 204 -5.80 -17.85 -1.30
N TYR A 205 -4.83 -17.27 -1.97
CA TYR A 205 -3.99 -17.97 -2.94
C TYR A 205 -2.53 -17.82 -2.55
N VAL A 206 -1.80 -18.91 -2.64
CA VAL A 206 -0.34 -18.96 -2.51
C VAL A 206 0.20 -19.58 -3.80
N ASP A 207 1.14 -18.91 -4.44
CA ASP A 207 1.79 -19.35 -5.68
C ASP A 207 0.79 -19.78 -6.78
N GLY A 208 -0.29 -18.99 -6.92
CA GLY A 208 -1.34 -19.21 -7.92
C GLY A 208 -2.37 -20.27 -7.56
N ALA A 209 -2.19 -21.02 -6.47
CA ALA A 209 -3.12 -22.06 -6.02
C ALA A 209 -3.98 -21.58 -4.84
N ALA A 210 -5.29 -21.85 -4.90
CA ALA A 210 -6.20 -21.54 -3.81
C ALA A 210 -5.95 -22.42 -2.59
N LEU A 211 -5.94 -21.84 -1.41
CA LEU A 211 -5.96 -22.59 -0.15
C LEU A 211 -7.37 -23.16 0.06
N THR A 212 -7.45 -24.45 0.34
CA THR A 212 -8.70 -25.18 0.56
C THR A 212 -8.80 -25.70 1.99
N GLY A 213 -10.02 -26.05 2.42
CA GLY A 213 -10.25 -26.65 3.75
C GLY A 213 -10.11 -25.66 4.91
N LEU A 214 -10.06 -24.36 4.64
CA LEU A 214 -10.01 -23.33 5.68
C LEU A 214 -11.37 -23.25 6.43
N PRO A 215 -11.36 -23.02 7.73
CA PRO A 215 -12.57 -22.85 8.52
C PRO A 215 -13.28 -21.53 8.18
N SER A 216 -14.59 -21.48 8.45
CA SER A 216 -15.43 -20.32 8.10
C SER A 216 -14.99 -19.01 8.74
N ASN A 217 -14.41 -19.05 9.93
CA ASN A 217 -13.88 -17.83 10.56
C ASN A 217 -12.67 -17.21 9.83
N LEU A 218 -12.07 -17.91 8.88
CA LEU A 218 -11.04 -17.39 7.98
C LEU A 218 -11.61 -16.97 6.62
N THR A 219 -12.77 -17.47 6.23
CA THR A 219 -13.29 -17.28 4.88
C THR A 219 -14.55 -16.43 4.82
N ASP A 220 -15.43 -16.51 5.82
CA ASP A 220 -16.75 -15.89 5.77
C ASP A 220 -16.71 -14.47 6.34
N ILE A 221 -17.05 -13.51 5.51
CA ILE A 221 -17.13 -12.10 5.91
C ILE A 221 -18.56 -11.76 6.24
N THR A 222 -18.77 -11.30 7.46
CA THR A 222 -20.11 -11.05 7.99
C THR A 222 -20.33 -9.60 8.37
N LYS A 223 -21.60 -9.18 8.30
CA LYS A 223 -22.07 -7.87 8.74
C LYS A 223 -23.42 -8.02 9.41
N ASN A 224 -23.62 -7.44 10.60
CA ASN A 224 -24.88 -7.52 11.34
C ASN A 224 -25.38 -8.98 11.54
N GLY A 225 -24.45 -9.93 11.74
CA GLY A 225 -24.76 -11.34 11.94
C GLY A 225 -25.16 -12.14 10.69
N GLY A 226 -25.10 -11.51 9.51
CA GLY A 226 -25.35 -12.14 8.21
C GLY A 226 -24.18 -12.02 7.23
N PRO A 227 -24.28 -12.59 6.02
CA PRO A 227 -23.30 -12.39 4.96
C PRO A 227 -23.13 -10.90 4.64
N MET A 228 -21.89 -10.45 4.41
CA MET A 228 -21.63 -9.04 4.17
C MET A 228 -22.19 -8.53 2.83
N GLY A 229 -22.19 -9.35 1.77
CA GLY A 229 -22.55 -8.91 0.42
C GLY A 229 -21.48 -7.98 -0.20
N PRO A 230 -21.89 -6.84 -0.80
CA PRO A 230 -20.92 -5.89 -1.35
C PRO A 230 -19.91 -5.42 -0.30
N ALA A 231 -18.62 -5.45 -0.66
CA ALA A 231 -17.56 -4.95 0.21
C ALA A 231 -17.82 -3.48 0.61
N GLN A 232 -17.49 -3.15 1.84
CA GLN A 232 -17.61 -1.80 2.35
C GLN A 232 -16.31 -1.39 3.01
N PHE A 233 -15.74 -0.29 2.53
CA PHE A 233 -14.59 0.33 3.13
C PHE A 233 -15.01 1.69 3.72
N LYS A 234 -14.65 1.93 4.97
CA LYS A 234 -14.96 3.18 5.67
C LYS A 234 -13.96 4.23 5.24
N THR A 235 -14.39 5.25 4.54
CA THR A 235 -13.65 6.47 4.17
C THR A 235 -12.13 6.30 4.07
N PRO A 236 -11.60 5.60 3.05
CA PRO A 236 -10.16 5.44 2.89
C PRO A 236 -9.45 6.79 2.77
N THR A 237 -8.33 6.95 3.43
CA THR A 237 -7.56 8.20 3.44
C THR A 237 -6.21 8.09 2.73
N GLY A 238 -5.85 6.93 2.23
CA GLY A 238 -4.61 6.65 1.52
C GLY A 238 -4.41 5.17 1.29
N PHE A 239 -3.19 4.78 0.96
CA PHE A 239 -2.74 3.39 0.88
C PHE A 239 -1.28 3.29 1.30
N VAL A 240 -0.92 2.24 2.03
CA VAL A 240 0.44 2.01 2.50
C VAL A 240 0.87 0.60 2.11
N ILE A 241 1.96 0.47 1.38
CA ILE A 241 2.61 -0.80 1.08
C ILE A 241 3.80 -0.98 2.02
N GLY A 242 3.95 -2.15 2.62
CA GLY A 242 5.03 -2.46 3.55
C GLY A 242 4.89 -1.76 4.90
N GLY A 243 3.71 -1.30 5.26
CA GLY A 243 3.51 -0.57 6.51
C GLY A 243 2.07 -0.46 6.97
N TRP A 244 1.92 0.10 8.16
CA TRP A 244 0.64 0.43 8.77
C TRP A 244 0.32 1.93 8.68
N SER A 245 -0.88 2.33 9.09
CA SER A 245 -1.37 3.72 9.03
C SER A 245 -0.39 4.74 9.63
N LYS A 246 0.25 4.44 10.77
CA LYS A 246 1.26 5.30 11.38
C LYS A 246 2.47 5.56 10.47
N HIS A 247 2.89 4.56 9.71
CA HIS A 247 4.04 4.69 8.81
C HIS A 247 3.73 5.61 7.62
N GLY A 248 2.45 5.71 7.26
CA GLY A 248 1.96 6.62 6.23
C GLY A 248 1.63 8.02 6.73
N GLY A 249 1.76 8.28 8.03
CA GLY A 249 1.33 9.55 8.62
C GLY A 249 -0.18 9.70 8.78
N PHE A 250 -0.95 8.61 8.65
CA PHE A 250 -2.42 8.60 8.78
C PHE A 250 -2.90 8.44 10.22
N GLY A 251 -2.01 8.52 11.20
CA GLY A 251 -2.33 8.32 12.61
C GLY A 251 -2.40 6.86 13.01
N GLY A 252 -3.18 6.55 14.05
CA GLY A 252 -3.24 5.22 14.66
C GLY A 252 -2.27 5.05 15.82
N ALA A 253 -2.21 3.83 16.38
CA ALA A 253 -1.31 3.51 17.49
C ALA A 253 0.16 3.67 17.09
N GLN A 254 0.96 4.16 18.03
CA GLN A 254 2.38 4.45 17.81
C GLN A 254 3.29 3.42 18.47
N ASP A 255 2.75 2.26 18.81
CA ASP A 255 3.46 1.21 19.53
C ASP A 255 4.71 0.74 18.79
N SER A 256 5.78 0.50 19.56
CA SER A 256 7.07 0.10 19.01
C SER A 256 7.06 -1.30 18.35
N TRP A 257 6.14 -2.17 18.78
CA TRP A 257 5.98 -3.51 18.21
C TRP A 257 5.44 -3.50 16.77
N ILE A 258 4.87 -2.40 16.30
CA ILE A 258 4.38 -2.25 14.93
C ILE A 258 5.55 -1.90 14.01
N GLN A 259 6.00 -2.86 13.21
CA GLN A 259 7.15 -2.69 12.32
C GLN A 259 6.74 -2.66 10.85
N PRO A 260 7.43 -1.88 10.01
CA PRO A 260 7.27 -1.96 8.57
C PRO A 260 7.80 -3.30 8.06
N TRP A 261 7.43 -3.64 6.83
CA TRP A 261 7.96 -4.80 6.13
C TRP A 261 9.47 -4.69 5.94
N LYS A 262 10.19 -5.78 6.08
CA LYS A 262 11.66 -5.83 5.94
C LYS A 262 12.13 -6.75 4.81
N GLY A 263 11.17 -7.38 4.11
CA GLY A 263 11.45 -8.28 3.00
C GLY A 263 11.37 -7.60 1.63
N GLY A 264 11.38 -8.38 0.57
CA GLY A 264 11.10 -7.94 -0.79
C GLY A 264 9.61 -7.85 -1.06
N MET A 265 9.22 -6.95 -1.95
CA MET A 265 7.90 -6.92 -2.58
C MET A 265 8.04 -6.60 -4.06
N ASP A 266 7.08 -7.10 -4.85
CA ASP A 266 7.04 -6.88 -6.28
C ASP A 266 5.60 -6.93 -6.79
N GLN A 267 5.31 -6.21 -7.89
CA GLN A 267 4.07 -6.27 -8.65
C GLN A 267 2.80 -6.17 -7.77
N PHE A 268 2.72 -5.17 -6.91
CA PHE A 268 1.57 -4.96 -6.03
C PHE A 268 0.36 -4.46 -6.83
N ARG A 269 -0.74 -5.22 -6.81
CA ARG A 269 -1.94 -4.98 -7.61
C ARG A 269 -3.19 -4.96 -6.75
N LEU A 270 -4.10 -4.01 -7.04
CA LEU A 270 -5.45 -3.96 -6.49
C LEU A 270 -6.47 -4.00 -7.64
N TYR A 271 -7.39 -4.94 -7.57
CA TYR A 271 -8.49 -5.09 -8.52
C TYR A 271 -9.83 -4.82 -7.83
N ASN A 272 -10.75 -4.15 -8.49
CA ASN A 272 -12.15 -4.00 -8.04
C ASN A 272 -13.03 -5.18 -8.48
N LYS A 273 -12.45 -6.36 -8.58
CA LYS A 273 -13.08 -7.60 -9.02
C LYS A 273 -12.55 -8.76 -8.18
N ALA A 274 -13.42 -9.71 -7.86
CA ALA A 274 -12.99 -11.04 -7.45
C ALA A 274 -12.39 -11.75 -8.67
N LEU A 275 -11.06 -11.90 -8.70
CA LEU A 275 -10.40 -12.65 -9.77
C LEU A 275 -10.70 -14.15 -9.61
N SER A 276 -10.95 -14.81 -10.73
CA SER A 276 -11.07 -16.27 -10.79
C SER A 276 -9.73 -16.94 -10.48
N ALA A 277 -9.77 -18.23 -10.13
CA ALA A 277 -8.57 -19.02 -9.91
C ALA A 277 -7.64 -19.03 -11.14
N THR A 278 -8.20 -19.06 -12.35
CA THR A 278 -7.44 -18.99 -13.61
C THR A 278 -6.74 -17.63 -13.76
N GLU A 279 -7.41 -16.53 -13.41
CA GLU A 279 -6.82 -15.18 -13.46
C GLU A 279 -5.69 -15.04 -12.43
N VAL A 280 -5.88 -15.56 -11.21
CA VAL A 280 -4.83 -15.55 -10.18
C VAL A 280 -3.64 -16.40 -10.59
N ALA A 281 -3.88 -17.60 -11.15
CA ALA A 281 -2.81 -18.45 -11.70
C ALA A 281 -2.07 -17.75 -12.85
N ALA A 282 -2.75 -16.99 -13.69
CA ALA A 282 -2.13 -16.20 -14.74
C ALA A 282 -1.22 -15.11 -14.17
N LEU A 283 -1.61 -14.42 -13.07
CA LEU A 283 -0.74 -13.46 -12.38
C LEU A 283 0.53 -14.12 -11.83
N TYR A 284 0.40 -15.28 -11.23
CA TYR A 284 1.53 -16.08 -10.75
C TYR A 284 2.46 -16.49 -11.89
N ASN A 285 1.92 -16.92 -13.02
CA ASN A 285 2.70 -17.37 -14.18
C ASN A 285 3.29 -16.22 -14.99
N SER A 286 2.72 -15.01 -14.91
CA SER A 286 3.21 -13.83 -15.61
C SER A 286 4.39 -13.16 -14.89
N LYS A 287 5.31 -13.98 -14.38
CA LYS A 287 6.56 -13.52 -13.77
C LYS A 287 7.37 -12.73 -14.80
N LEU A 288 7.28 -11.41 -14.76
CA LEU A 288 8.10 -10.53 -15.60
C LEU A 288 9.35 -10.10 -14.87
#